data_f01619cfdac64211a948ebc71c4a20a6
#
_entry.id   f01619cfdac64211a948ebc71c4a20a6
#
_cell.length_a   1.000
_cell.length_b   1.000
_cell.length_c   1.000
_cell.angle_alpha   90.00
_cell.angle_beta   90.00
_cell.angle_gamma   90.00
#
_symmetry.space_group_name_H-M   'P 1'
#
loop_
_entity.id
_entity.type
_entity.pdbx_description
1 polymer ?
#
loop_
_entity_poly.entity_id
_entity_poly.type
_entity_poly.pdbx_seq_one_letter_code
_entity_poly.pdbx_strand_id
1 'polypeptide(L)'
;MIARIVTWAVDKRWLVVLLTAIAAIIGAAALSRLPIDAVPDITNNQIQINVRAPALSPELVEKQVAFPIETALAGIPGLEYTRSLSRNGFGQVTAVFDDSTDIYFARQQVGERLAEASENMPAGVRPEMGPIATGLGEVYMWTVRIAHRKDDAHKAGEPGLQPDGSYVTPEGERLVTEADKSTYLRTTQDWIVTPLLRTVPGVAGVDAIGGYSKQYLVVPDVQRLAALELSMTDLAEALERNNTAVGGGVVERNGEGLAVRSDALIRDTAELSRVVVATRSGVPITLDQVATVRTGQAVRMGSASEAGTEVVVGTAIMRIGQNSRSVATAVADRLETINDSLPPDVVIEPVLDRTKLVNSTIWTVGKNLTEGALLVIVVLFLLLGNFRAALIAALVIPITMLLTSFGMLRAGVSA
;
A
#
# COMPACT_ATOMS: atom_id res chain seq x y z
N MET A 1 -37.19 -26.33 -36.84
CA MET A 1 -35.98 -25.50 -36.80
C MET A 1 -34.77 -26.32 -36.34
N ILE A 2 -34.80 -27.00 -35.24
CA ILE A 2 -33.72 -27.82 -34.66
C ILE A 2 -33.24 -28.91 -35.64
N ALA A 3 -34.17 -29.68 -36.22
CA ALA A 3 -33.85 -30.75 -37.18
C ALA A 3 -33.02 -30.25 -38.40
N ARG A 4 -33.31 -29.03 -38.92
CA ARG A 4 -32.52 -28.43 -40.01
C ARG A 4 -31.12 -28.06 -39.60
N ILE A 5 -30.95 -27.55 -38.36
CA ILE A 5 -29.62 -27.20 -37.80
C ILE A 5 -28.78 -28.48 -37.64
N VAL A 6 -29.38 -29.55 -37.12
CA VAL A 6 -28.69 -30.81 -36.92
C VAL A 6 -28.27 -31.42 -38.30
N THR A 7 -29.19 -31.47 -39.30
CA THR A 7 -28.85 -31.97 -40.62
C THR A 7 -27.73 -31.17 -41.27
N TRP A 8 -27.83 -29.83 -41.22
CA TRP A 8 -26.76 -28.95 -41.73
C TRP A 8 -25.42 -29.17 -41.01
N ALA A 9 -25.43 -29.36 -39.69
CA ALA A 9 -24.22 -29.60 -38.90
C ALA A 9 -23.55 -30.93 -39.26
N VAL A 10 -24.34 -31.96 -39.54
CA VAL A 10 -23.82 -33.26 -39.98
C VAL A 10 -23.26 -33.18 -41.39
N ASP A 11 -23.96 -32.50 -42.33
CA ASP A 11 -23.52 -32.31 -43.71
C ASP A 11 -22.22 -31.47 -43.78
N LYS A 12 -22.10 -30.46 -42.93
CA LYS A 12 -20.94 -29.57 -42.87
C LYS A 12 -20.02 -29.86 -41.68
N ARG A 13 -19.86 -31.16 -41.33
CA ARG A 13 -19.12 -31.61 -40.13
C ARG A 13 -17.75 -30.98 -39.97
N TRP A 14 -16.97 -30.84 -41.04
CA TRP A 14 -15.64 -30.23 -40.98
C TRP A 14 -15.68 -28.74 -40.62
N LEU A 15 -16.69 -28.01 -41.12
CA LEU A 15 -16.90 -26.62 -40.79
C LEU A 15 -17.28 -26.45 -39.31
N VAL A 16 -18.15 -27.32 -38.79
CA VAL A 16 -18.55 -27.31 -37.39
C VAL A 16 -17.34 -27.60 -36.50
N VAL A 17 -16.53 -28.61 -36.80
CA VAL A 17 -15.31 -28.95 -36.07
C VAL A 17 -14.34 -27.77 -36.09
N LEU A 18 -14.15 -27.11 -37.25
CA LEU A 18 -13.27 -25.93 -37.34
C LEU A 18 -13.78 -24.77 -36.49
N LEU A 19 -15.08 -24.45 -36.56
CA LEU A 19 -15.67 -23.38 -35.74
C LEU A 19 -15.57 -23.68 -34.23
N THR A 20 -15.79 -24.94 -33.84
CA THR A 20 -15.65 -25.38 -32.44
C THR A 20 -14.21 -25.27 -31.98
N ALA A 21 -13.23 -25.65 -32.80
CA ALA A 21 -11.81 -25.49 -32.47
C ALA A 21 -11.42 -24.01 -32.32
N ILE A 22 -11.89 -23.14 -33.23
CA ILE A 22 -11.67 -21.69 -33.12
C ILE A 22 -12.29 -21.14 -31.82
N ALA A 23 -13.54 -21.52 -31.52
CA ALA A 23 -14.22 -21.11 -30.29
C ALA A 23 -13.47 -21.59 -29.05
N ALA A 24 -12.95 -22.81 -29.05
CA ALA A 24 -12.13 -23.35 -27.95
C ALA A 24 -10.83 -22.57 -27.76
N ILE A 25 -10.14 -22.20 -28.85
CA ILE A 25 -8.91 -21.39 -28.81
C ILE A 25 -9.19 -19.98 -28.24
N ILE A 26 -10.26 -19.34 -28.74
CA ILE A 26 -10.68 -18.02 -28.27
C ILE A 26 -11.04 -18.09 -26.78
N GLY A 27 -11.80 -19.11 -26.37
CA GLY A 27 -12.17 -19.34 -24.98
C GLY A 27 -10.96 -19.60 -24.07
N ALA A 28 -9.99 -20.40 -24.52
CA ALA A 28 -8.75 -20.65 -23.78
C ALA A 28 -7.90 -19.38 -23.63
N ALA A 29 -7.81 -18.57 -24.69
CA ALA A 29 -7.15 -17.26 -24.63
C ALA A 29 -7.88 -16.28 -23.72
N ALA A 30 -9.22 -16.33 -23.66
CA ALA A 30 -10.01 -15.53 -22.73
C ALA A 30 -9.80 -15.99 -21.29
N LEU A 31 -9.79 -17.29 -21.03
CA LEU A 31 -9.55 -17.87 -19.70
C LEU A 31 -8.19 -17.46 -19.14
N SER A 32 -7.15 -17.43 -19.98
CA SER A 32 -5.80 -17.01 -19.54
C SER A 32 -5.71 -15.52 -19.17
N ARG A 33 -6.65 -14.70 -19.63
CA ARG A 33 -6.72 -13.25 -19.37
C ARG A 33 -7.78 -12.88 -18.34
N LEU A 34 -8.63 -13.82 -17.97
CA LEU A 34 -9.71 -13.58 -17.02
C LEU A 34 -9.13 -13.33 -15.63
N PRO A 35 -9.49 -12.23 -14.95
CA PRO A 35 -9.14 -12.04 -13.54
C PRO A 35 -9.80 -13.16 -12.72
N ILE A 36 -8.98 -13.97 -12.05
CA ILE A 36 -9.48 -15.02 -11.16
C ILE A 36 -9.19 -14.56 -9.74
N ASP A 37 -10.25 -14.36 -8.97
CA ASP A 37 -10.16 -14.01 -7.56
C ASP A 37 -10.86 -15.09 -6.73
N ALA A 38 -10.34 -15.37 -5.52
CA ALA A 38 -10.95 -16.34 -4.63
C ALA A 38 -12.30 -15.87 -4.07
N VAL A 39 -12.52 -14.55 -4.06
CA VAL A 39 -13.75 -13.89 -3.61
C VAL A 39 -14.03 -12.74 -4.58
N PRO A 40 -15.24 -12.65 -5.15
CA PRO A 40 -15.61 -11.52 -5.99
C PRO A 40 -15.58 -10.22 -5.19
N ASP A 41 -15.05 -9.17 -5.78
CA ASP A 41 -15.06 -7.85 -5.16
C ASP A 41 -16.43 -7.19 -5.38
N ILE A 42 -17.20 -7.12 -4.31
CA ILE A 42 -18.52 -6.48 -4.26
C ILE A 42 -18.47 -5.10 -3.57
N THR A 43 -17.27 -4.54 -3.43
CA THR A 43 -17.09 -3.23 -2.79
C THR A 43 -17.57 -2.15 -3.74
N ASN A 44 -18.46 -1.26 -3.27
CA ASN A 44 -18.93 -0.11 -4.01
C ASN A 44 -17.75 0.80 -4.40
N ASN A 45 -17.92 1.60 -5.45
CA ASN A 45 -17.01 2.66 -5.79
C ASN A 45 -16.92 3.66 -4.64
N GLN A 46 -15.78 3.71 -3.95
CA GLN A 46 -15.61 4.58 -2.79
C GLN A 46 -14.26 5.28 -2.78
N ILE A 47 -14.25 6.49 -2.24
CA ILE A 47 -13.04 7.27 -2.01
C ILE A 47 -12.93 7.53 -0.52
N GLN A 48 -11.81 7.12 0.04
CA GLN A 48 -11.49 7.30 1.44
C GLN A 48 -10.59 8.54 1.62
N ILE A 49 -10.96 9.38 2.56
CA ILE A 49 -10.24 10.60 2.92
C ILE A 49 -9.82 10.44 4.37
N ASN A 50 -8.51 10.44 4.62
CA ASN A 50 -7.93 10.30 5.94
C ASN A 50 -7.37 11.65 6.41
N VAL A 51 -7.61 12.00 7.66
CA VAL A 51 -7.17 13.28 8.23
C VAL A 51 -6.51 13.05 9.58
N ARG A 52 -5.28 13.48 9.72
CA ARG A 52 -4.57 13.48 11.00
C ARG A 52 -4.76 14.83 11.70
N ALA A 53 -5.28 14.81 12.92
CA ALA A 53 -5.58 15.97 13.72
C ALA A 53 -5.20 15.73 15.20
N PRO A 54 -3.91 15.52 15.52
CA PRO A 54 -3.45 14.94 16.79
C PRO A 54 -3.86 15.71 18.06
N ALA A 55 -4.22 16.96 17.93
CA ALA A 55 -4.65 17.79 19.07
C ALA A 55 -6.17 17.83 19.28
N LEU A 56 -6.98 17.19 18.41
CA LEU A 56 -8.42 17.28 18.46
C LEU A 56 -9.07 16.05 19.12
N SER A 57 -10.05 16.32 20.00
CA SER A 57 -10.94 15.27 20.51
C SER A 57 -11.86 14.73 19.41
N PRO A 58 -12.48 13.54 19.57
CA PRO A 58 -13.39 12.98 18.56
C PRO A 58 -14.52 13.94 18.16
N GLU A 59 -15.10 14.66 19.10
CA GLU A 59 -16.15 15.65 18.84
C GLU A 59 -15.64 16.84 18.02
N LEU A 60 -14.42 17.31 18.28
CA LEU A 60 -13.81 18.38 17.50
C LEU A 60 -13.41 17.89 16.11
N VAL A 61 -12.92 16.65 15.96
CA VAL A 61 -12.66 16.04 14.66
C VAL A 61 -13.93 15.95 13.85
N GLU A 62 -15.06 15.54 14.45
CA GLU A 62 -16.35 15.52 13.78
C GLU A 62 -16.76 16.92 13.30
N LYS A 63 -16.75 17.91 14.19
CA LYS A 63 -17.27 19.26 13.89
C LYS A 63 -16.37 20.08 12.98
N GLN A 64 -15.04 19.97 13.15
CA GLN A 64 -14.08 20.85 12.47
C GLN A 64 -13.37 20.19 11.28
N VAL A 65 -13.51 18.87 11.12
CA VAL A 65 -12.85 18.12 10.05
C VAL A 65 -13.86 17.31 9.24
N ALA A 66 -14.57 16.36 9.84
CA ALA A 66 -15.47 15.46 9.12
C ALA A 66 -16.65 16.21 8.48
N PHE A 67 -17.36 17.02 9.25
CA PHE A 67 -18.52 17.77 8.78
C PHE A 67 -18.19 18.78 7.65
N PRO A 68 -17.11 19.58 7.71
CA PRO A 68 -16.70 20.42 6.59
C PRO A 68 -16.41 19.63 5.32
N ILE A 69 -15.73 18.46 5.42
CA ILE A 69 -15.47 17.59 4.27
C ILE A 69 -16.79 17.06 3.70
N GLU A 70 -17.64 16.47 4.52
CA GLU A 70 -18.94 15.94 4.07
C GLU A 70 -19.81 17.01 3.39
N THR A 71 -19.80 18.21 3.94
CA THR A 71 -20.53 19.35 3.36
C THR A 71 -19.96 19.76 2.00
N ALA A 72 -18.63 19.81 1.87
CA ALA A 72 -17.97 20.16 0.61
C ALA A 72 -18.17 19.10 -0.48
N LEU A 73 -18.28 17.84 -0.09
CA LEU A 73 -18.54 16.73 -1.03
C LEU A 73 -20.01 16.67 -1.49
N ALA A 74 -20.92 17.29 -0.75
CA ALA A 74 -22.34 17.27 -1.11
C ALA A 74 -22.57 17.84 -2.52
N GLY A 75 -23.38 17.13 -3.32
CA GLY A 75 -23.72 17.54 -4.68
C GLY A 75 -22.71 17.14 -5.76
N ILE A 76 -21.67 16.35 -5.46
CA ILE A 76 -20.83 15.73 -6.49
C ILE A 76 -21.69 14.75 -7.31
N PRO A 77 -21.67 14.80 -8.66
CA PRO A 77 -22.40 13.87 -9.50
C PRO A 77 -22.04 12.41 -9.21
N GLY A 78 -23.04 11.56 -9.04
CA GLY A 78 -22.86 10.14 -8.75
C GLY A 78 -22.54 9.81 -7.28
N LEU A 79 -22.43 10.79 -6.39
CA LEU A 79 -22.30 10.56 -4.96
C LEU A 79 -23.64 10.08 -4.38
N GLU A 80 -23.64 8.88 -3.80
CA GLU A 80 -24.82 8.30 -3.13
C GLU A 80 -24.92 8.75 -1.68
N TYR A 81 -23.84 8.59 -0.92
CA TYR A 81 -23.74 9.02 0.48
C TYR A 81 -22.30 9.16 0.95
N THR A 82 -22.14 9.88 2.06
CA THR A 82 -20.89 9.94 2.82
C THR A 82 -21.08 9.29 4.18
N ARG A 83 -19.99 8.75 4.72
CA ARG A 83 -19.92 8.26 6.10
C ARG A 83 -18.59 8.68 6.70
N SER A 84 -18.60 9.05 7.97
CA SER A 84 -17.39 9.44 8.68
C SER A 84 -17.15 8.62 9.93
N LEU A 85 -15.88 8.56 10.33
CA LEU A 85 -15.40 7.99 11.56
C LEU A 85 -14.48 9.01 12.21
N SER A 86 -14.86 9.49 13.40
CA SER A 86 -14.08 10.46 14.17
C SER A 86 -13.51 9.78 15.42
N ARG A 87 -12.19 9.85 15.58
CA ARG A 87 -11.45 9.34 16.74
C ARG A 87 -10.56 10.44 17.29
N ASN A 88 -9.98 10.20 18.47
CA ASN A 88 -9.00 11.12 19.03
C ASN A 88 -7.80 11.28 18.07
N GLY A 89 -7.60 12.48 17.58
CA GLY A 89 -6.50 12.80 16.65
C GLY A 89 -6.61 12.27 15.24
N PHE A 90 -7.75 11.66 14.84
CA PHE A 90 -7.93 11.08 13.52
C PHE A 90 -9.37 11.14 13.02
N GLY A 91 -9.55 11.58 11.78
CA GLY A 91 -10.82 11.55 11.07
C GLY A 91 -10.70 10.76 9.76
N GLN A 92 -11.76 10.06 9.41
CA GLN A 92 -11.88 9.38 8.12
C GLN A 92 -13.25 9.65 7.54
N VAL A 93 -13.29 10.16 6.31
CA VAL A 93 -14.53 10.34 5.55
C VAL A 93 -14.47 9.43 4.33
N THR A 94 -15.53 8.65 4.13
CA THR A 94 -15.67 7.77 2.97
C THR A 94 -16.83 8.31 2.12
N ALA A 95 -16.52 8.69 0.89
CA ALA A 95 -17.50 9.05 -0.13
C ALA A 95 -17.81 7.82 -0.99
N VAL A 96 -19.07 7.40 -1.02
CA VAL A 96 -19.56 6.24 -1.78
C VAL A 96 -20.31 6.74 -3.01
N PHE A 97 -19.92 6.21 -4.16
CA PHE A 97 -20.44 6.59 -5.47
C PHE A 97 -21.21 5.43 -6.09
N ASP A 98 -22.14 5.76 -6.98
CA ASP A 98 -22.82 4.80 -7.84
C ASP A 98 -21.83 3.98 -8.65
N ASP A 99 -22.10 2.69 -8.85
CA ASP A 99 -21.23 1.74 -9.55
C ASP A 99 -20.95 2.13 -11.01
N SER A 100 -21.81 2.93 -11.63
CA SER A 100 -21.63 3.46 -12.99
C SER A 100 -20.68 4.65 -13.07
N THR A 101 -20.31 5.24 -11.92
CA THR A 101 -19.44 6.41 -11.85
C THR A 101 -17.97 5.99 -12.02
N ASP A 102 -17.26 6.62 -12.95
CA ASP A 102 -15.83 6.40 -13.11
C ASP A 102 -15.05 6.86 -11.86
N ILE A 103 -14.29 5.96 -11.25
CA ILE A 103 -13.59 6.22 -9.98
C ILE A 103 -12.53 7.33 -10.12
N TYR A 104 -11.92 7.50 -11.29
CA TYR A 104 -10.94 8.56 -11.52
C TYR A 104 -11.59 9.92 -11.64
N PHE A 105 -12.76 9.98 -12.30
CA PHE A 105 -13.60 11.19 -12.33
C PHE A 105 -14.05 11.57 -10.92
N ALA A 106 -14.60 10.61 -10.17
CA ALA A 106 -15.03 10.84 -8.80
C ALA A 106 -13.87 11.37 -7.93
N ARG A 107 -12.67 10.77 -8.07
CA ARG A 107 -11.47 11.20 -7.34
C ARG A 107 -11.03 12.62 -7.69
N GLN A 108 -11.11 13.00 -8.95
CA GLN A 108 -10.82 14.38 -9.37
C GLN A 108 -11.79 15.37 -8.72
N GLN A 109 -13.09 15.09 -8.77
CA GLN A 109 -14.12 15.93 -8.17
C GLN A 109 -13.94 16.06 -6.64
N VAL A 110 -13.68 14.93 -5.98
CA VAL A 110 -13.36 14.92 -4.54
C VAL A 110 -12.12 15.76 -4.25
N GLY A 111 -11.07 15.64 -5.07
CA GLY A 111 -9.83 16.42 -4.89
C GLY A 111 -10.05 17.93 -4.99
N GLU A 112 -10.87 18.39 -5.95
CA GLU A 112 -11.23 19.80 -6.12
C GLU A 112 -12.01 20.33 -4.90
N ARG A 113 -13.02 19.59 -4.44
CA ARG A 113 -13.80 19.96 -3.25
C ARG A 113 -13.01 19.91 -1.96
N LEU A 114 -12.08 18.96 -1.87
CA LEU A 114 -11.21 18.80 -0.69
C LEU A 114 -10.21 19.95 -0.56
N ALA A 115 -9.73 20.48 -1.67
CA ALA A 115 -8.86 21.65 -1.66
C ALA A 115 -9.60 22.88 -1.09
N GLU A 116 -10.84 23.12 -1.50
CA GLU A 116 -11.71 24.18 -0.98
C GLU A 116 -12.00 23.98 0.53
N ALA A 117 -12.35 22.75 0.94
CA ALA A 117 -12.62 22.43 2.33
C ALA A 117 -11.39 22.66 3.23
N SER A 118 -10.18 22.40 2.71
CA SER A 118 -8.92 22.51 3.48
C SER A 118 -8.63 23.93 3.94
N GLU A 119 -9.11 24.96 3.23
CA GLU A 119 -8.92 26.36 3.60
C GLU A 119 -9.66 26.72 4.90
N ASN A 120 -10.72 25.99 5.23
CA ASN A 120 -11.56 26.21 6.42
C ASN A 120 -11.22 25.27 7.58
N MET A 121 -10.16 24.46 7.47
CA MET A 121 -9.75 23.52 8.51
C MET A 121 -8.79 24.17 9.52
N PRO A 122 -8.69 23.59 10.73
CA PRO A 122 -7.71 24.03 11.71
C PRO A 122 -6.27 24.00 11.17
N ALA A 123 -5.44 24.93 11.61
CA ALA A 123 -4.04 24.99 11.18
C ALA A 123 -3.30 23.66 11.44
N GLY A 124 -2.56 23.17 10.45
CA GLY A 124 -1.80 21.92 10.52
C GLY A 124 -2.61 20.64 10.24
N VAL A 125 -3.93 20.75 10.07
CA VAL A 125 -4.79 19.63 9.64
C VAL A 125 -4.86 19.59 8.12
N ARG A 126 -4.45 18.45 7.54
CA ARG A 126 -4.48 18.25 6.09
C ARG A 126 -5.19 16.96 5.75
N PRO A 127 -6.24 17.00 4.92
CA PRO A 127 -6.89 15.81 4.42
C PRO A 127 -6.07 15.16 3.31
N GLU A 128 -5.98 13.86 3.33
CA GLU A 128 -5.29 13.05 2.32
C GLU A 128 -6.22 11.99 1.77
N MET A 129 -6.35 11.91 0.45
CA MET A 129 -7.10 10.83 -0.17
C MET A 129 -6.31 9.53 -0.12
N GLY A 130 -6.95 8.48 0.35
CA GLY A 130 -6.45 7.12 0.32
C GLY A 130 -6.13 6.61 -1.10
N PRO A 131 -5.48 5.45 -1.23
CA PRO A 131 -5.21 4.83 -2.53
C PRO A 131 -6.50 4.46 -3.26
N ILE A 132 -6.43 4.30 -4.60
CA ILE A 132 -7.55 3.79 -5.41
C ILE A 132 -7.58 2.27 -5.24
N ALA A 133 -8.22 1.82 -4.19
CA ALA A 133 -8.31 0.43 -3.80
C ALA A 133 -9.67 0.13 -3.18
N THR A 134 -10.03 -1.14 -3.15
CA THR A 134 -11.22 -1.63 -2.43
C THR A 134 -10.82 -2.20 -1.06
N GLY A 135 -11.80 -2.52 -0.23
CA GLY A 135 -11.55 -3.21 1.03
C GLY A 135 -10.90 -4.60 0.88
N LEU A 136 -10.99 -5.20 -0.31
CA LEU A 136 -10.32 -6.45 -0.65
C LEU A 136 -8.96 -6.25 -1.34
N GLY A 137 -8.48 -5.01 -1.42
CA GLY A 137 -7.23 -4.65 -2.10
C GLY A 137 -5.95 -5.13 -1.40
N GLU A 138 -6.01 -5.57 -0.16
CA GLU A 138 -4.86 -6.13 0.55
C GLU A 138 -4.52 -7.51 -0.02
N VAL A 139 -3.51 -7.56 -0.90
CA VAL A 139 -3.17 -8.80 -1.65
C VAL A 139 -1.96 -9.53 -1.12
N TYR A 140 -1.08 -8.82 -0.42
CA TYR A 140 0.15 -9.39 0.12
C TYR A 140 0.56 -8.67 1.40
N MET A 141 0.88 -9.44 2.46
CA MET A 141 1.41 -8.91 3.71
C MET A 141 2.70 -9.62 4.08
N TRP A 142 3.61 -8.89 4.67
CA TRP A 142 4.89 -9.40 5.15
C TRP A 142 5.27 -8.79 6.49
N THR A 143 6.15 -9.47 7.21
CA THR A 143 6.83 -8.92 8.37
C THR A 143 8.25 -8.51 8.00
N VAL A 144 8.73 -7.42 8.61
CA VAL A 144 10.13 -7.02 8.62
C VAL A 144 10.63 -7.22 10.04
N ARG A 145 11.63 -8.06 10.21
CA ARG A 145 12.17 -8.44 11.53
C ARG A 145 13.68 -8.64 11.52
N ILE A 146 14.30 -8.61 12.67
CA ILE A 146 15.69 -8.99 12.85
C ILE A 146 15.73 -10.49 13.17
N ALA A 147 16.43 -11.25 12.34
CA ALA A 147 16.65 -12.68 12.53
C ALA A 147 17.93 -13.12 11.83
N HIS A 148 18.67 -14.04 12.43
CA HIS A 148 19.84 -14.61 11.75
C HIS A 148 19.45 -15.20 10.39
N ARG A 149 20.13 -14.79 9.35
CA ARG A 149 20.11 -15.50 8.07
C ARG A 149 20.91 -16.78 8.21
N LYS A 150 20.41 -17.87 7.60
CA LYS A 150 20.98 -19.23 7.75
C LYS A 150 22.46 -19.35 7.33
N ASP A 151 22.95 -18.42 6.53
CA ASP A 151 24.29 -18.45 5.92
C ASP A 151 25.27 -17.39 6.46
N ASP A 152 24.84 -16.49 7.36
CA ASP A 152 25.66 -15.38 7.83
C ASP A 152 26.17 -15.62 9.25
N ALA A 153 27.40 -16.12 9.36
CA ALA A 153 28.14 -16.13 10.63
C ALA A 153 28.90 -14.79 10.78
N HIS A 154 28.25 -13.78 11.38
CA HIS A 154 28.88 -12.49 11.64
C HIS A 154 29.84 -12.58 12.84
N LYS A 155 30.98 -11.89 12.74
CA LYS A 155 31.90 -11.72 13.89
C LYS A 155 31.35 -10.63 14.81
N ALA A 156 31.60 -10.76 16.09
CA ALA A 156 31.21 -9.76 17.08
C ALA A 156 31.71 -8.36 16.69
N GLY A 157 30.79 -7.39 16.57
CA GLY A 157 31.08 -6.02 16.17
C GLY A 157 30.91 -5.72 14.68
N GLU A 158 30.69 -6.71 13.82
CA GLU A 158 30.27 -6.51 12.42
C GLU A 158 28.77 -6.18 12.35
N PRO A 159 28.30 -5.49 11.29
CA PRO A 159 26.86 -5.22 11.12
C PRO A 159 26.03 -6.50 11.16
N GLY A 160 24.92 -6.46 11.90
CA GLY A 160 24.02 -7.60 12.09
C GLY A 160 23.64 -7.85 13.55
N LEU A 161 22.95 -8.95 13.80
CA LEU A 161 22.50 -9.37 15.12
C LEU A 161 23.67 -9.94 15.93
N GLN A 162 23.92 -9.37 17.10
CA GLN A 162 25.03 -9.73 17.97
C GLN A 162 24.62 -10.85 18.95
N PRO A 163 25.60 -11.63 19.49
CA PRO A 163 25.33 -12.70 20.45
C PRO A 163 24.63 -12.25 21.75
N ASP A 164 24.76 -10.97 22.12
CA ASP A 164 24.08 -10.38 23.28
C ASP A 164 22.66 -9.88 22.98
N GLY A 165 22.16 -10.11 21.76
CA GLY A 165 20.85 -9.70 21.31
C GLY A 165 20.76 -8.24 20.86
N SER A 166 21.86 -7.45 20.90
CA SER A 166 21.90 -6.12 20.29
C SER A 166 22.06 -6.26 18.76
N TYR A 167 21.74 -5.20 18.03
CA TYR A 167 21.90 -5.14 16.58
C TYR A 167 22.85 -4.01 16.20
N VAL A 168 23.84 -4.28 15.35
CA VAL A 168 24.76 -3.27 14.82
C VAL A 168 24.32 -2.92 13.39
N THR A 169 24.03 -1.65 13.13
CA THR A 169 23.63 -1.20 11.80
C THR A 169 24.84 -1.10 10.87
N PRO A 170 24.66 -1.08 9.53
CA PRO A 170 25.74 -0.84 8.58
C PRO A 170 26.52 0.46 8.83
N GLU A 171 25.87 1.48 9.41
CA GLU A 171 26.46 2.75 9.79
C GLU A 171 27.26 2.69 11.11
N GLY A 172 27.26 1.54 11.80
CA GLY A 172 27.97 1.30 13.04
C GLY A 172 27.21 1.69 14.32
N GLU A 173 25.93 2.06 14.22
CA GLU A 173 25.08 2.34 15.38
C GLU A 173 24.67 1.03 16.06
N ARG A 174 24.85 0.95 17.40
CA ARG A 174 24.45 -0.22 18.19
C ARG A 174 23.08 -0.03 18.81
N LEU A 175 22.11 -0.80 18.37
CA LEU A 175 20.73 -0.80 18.84
C LEU A 175 20.56 -1.85 19.95
N VAL A 176 20.32 -1.41 21.16
CA VAL A 176 20.23 -2.28 22.34
C VAL A 176 18.80 -2.52 22.75
N THR A 177 17.94 -1.48 22.69
CA THR A 177 16.56 -1.61 23.13
C THR A 177 15.65 -2.11 22.01
N GLU A 178 14.58 -2.81 22.36
CA GLU A 178 13.58 -3.26 21.38
C GLU A 178 12.94 -2.07 20.66
N ALA A 179 12.80 -0.92 21.33
CA ALA A 179 12.27 0.29 20.72
C ALA A 179 13.22 0.85 19.63
N ASP A 180 14.54 0.79 19.82
CA ASP A 180 15.50 1.23 18.82
C ASP A 180 15.50 0.28 17.62
N LYS A 181 15.48 -1.04 17.87
CA LYS A 181 15.40 -2.06 16.83
C LYS A 181 14.11 -1.91 16.01
N SER A 182 12.96 -1.75 16.66
CA SER A 182 11.69 -1.58 15.96
C SER A 182 11.62 -0.25 15.21
N THR A 183 12.32 0.80 15.67
CA THR A 183 12.49 2.06 14.94
C THR A 183 13.31 1.87 13.67
N TYR A 184 14.38 1.08 13.76
CA TYR A 184 15.22 0.75 12.60
C TYR A 184 14.46 -0.07 11.56
N LEU A 185 13.74 -1.11 11.99
CA LEU A 185 12.87 -1.90 11.12
C LEU A 185 11.80 -1.05 10.43
N ARG A 186 11.20 -0.11 11.16
CA ARG A 186 10.22 0.81 10.58
C ARG A 186 10.86 1.75 9.56
N THR A 187 12.04 2.26 9.83
CA THR A 187 12.81 3.09 8.91
C THR A 187 13.13 2.31 7.62
N THR A 188 13.58 1.06 7.76
CA THR A 188 13.84 0.16 6.63
C THR A 188 12.57 -0.07 5.79
N GLN A 189 11.43 -0.33 6.45
CA GLN A 189 10.15 -0.49 5.77
C GLN A 189 9.75 0.79 5.01
N ASP A 190 9.78 1.94 5.66
CA ASP A 190 9.27 3.19 5.10
C ASP A 190 10.16 3.76 3.98
N TRP A 191 11.48 3.62 4.09
CA TRP A 191 12.44 4.26 3.21
C TRP A 191 13.10 3.35 2.18
N ILE A 192 13.09 2.04 2.39
CA ILE A 192 13.65 1.06 1.44
C ILE A 192 12.54 0.24 0.80
N VAL A 193 11.75 -0.47 1.61
CA VAL A 193 10.77 -1.43 1.10
C VAL A 193 9.59 -0.73 0.41
N THR A 194 8.97 0.24 1.08
CA THR A 194 7.79 0.95 0.57
C THR A 194 8.03 1.63 -0.79
N PRO A 195 9.10 2.44 -1.01
CA PRO A 195 9.32 3.08 -2.29
C PRO A 195 9.53 2.08 -3.44
N LEU A 196 10.26 0.99 -3.18
CA LEU A 196 10.53 -0.03 -4.18
C LEU A 196 9.28 -0.83 -4.57
N LEU A 197 8.38 -1.09 -3.62
CA LEU A 197 7.12 -1.79 -3.89
C LEU A 197 6.09 -0.89 -4.58
N ARG A 198 6.10 0.41 -4.35
CA ARG A 198 5.25 1.36 -5.07
C ARG A 198 5.53 1.41 -6.57
N THR A 199 6.70 0.94 -7.01
CA THR A 199 7.02 0.83 -8.45
C THR A 199 6.43 -0.41 -9.12
N VAL A 200 5.90 -1.37 -8.34
CA VAL A 200 5.30 -2.59 -8.88
C VAL A 200 3.98 -2.26 -9.59
N PRO A 201 3.82 -2.67 -10.87
CA PRO A 201 2.58 -2.44 -11.60
C PRO A 201 1.37 -3.04 -10.90
N GLY A 202 0.30 -2.27 -10.77
CA GLY A 202 -0.94 -2.71 -10.11
C GLY A 202 -1.00 -2.46 -8.61
N VAL A 203 0.09 -2.06 -7.96
CA VAL A 203 0.09 -1.59 -6.57
C VAL A 203 -0.49 -0.18 -6.53
N ALA A 204 -1.48 0.04 -5.67
CA ALA A 204 -2.10 1.35 -5.40
C ALA A 204 -1.43 2.06 -4.23
N GLY A 205 -0.95 1.29 -3.26
CA GLY A 205 -0.31 1.80 -2.05
C GLY A 205 0.40 0.69 -1.29
N VAL A 206 1.24 1.11 -0.36
CA VAL A 206 1.91 0.22 0.58
C VAL A 206 1.76 0.87 1.95
N ASP A 207 1.11 0.16 2.86
CA ASP A 207 0.93 0.57 4.25
C ASP A 207 1.86 -0.21 5.18
N ALA A 208 2.12 0.37 6.35
CA ALA A 208 2.95 -0.26 7.37
C ALA A 208 2.37 -0.04 8.78
N ILE A 209 2.37 -1.09 9.59
CA ILE A 209 1.95 -1.10 10.99
C ILE A 209 3.08 -1.66 11.84
N GLY A 210 3.21 -1.14 13.06
CA GLY A 210 4.27 -1.52 14.00
C GLY A 210 5.52 -0.67 13.85
N GLY A 211 6.45 -0.87 14.78
CA GLY A 211 7.64 -0.04 14.93
C GLY A 211 7.35 1.42 15.26
N TYR A 212 8.40 2.21 15.37
CA TYR A 212 8.31 3.64 15.62
C TYR A 212 8.91 4.42 14.45
N SER A 213 8.25 5.50 14.03
CA SER A 213 8.87 6.44 13.10
C SER A 213 9.98 7.21 13.81
N LYS A 214 11.19 7.20 13.24
CA LYS A 214 12.35 7.93 13.73
C LYS A 214 12.10 9.43 13.59
N GLN A 215 12.40 10.20 14.62
CA GLN A 215 12.30 11.67 14.60
C GLN A 215 13.42 12.30 15.43
N TYR A 216 13.75 13.54 15.14
CA TYR A 216 14.56 14.35 16.03
C TYR A 216 13.66 14.95 17.10
N LEU A 217 14.02 14.74 18.35
CA LEU A 217 13.28 15.22 19.50
C LEU A 217 14.03 16.39 20.14
N VAL A 218 13.36 17.54 20.17
CA VAL A 218 13.82 18.73 20.88
C VAL A 218 13.05 18.82 22.20
N VAL A 219 13.74 18.68 23.30
CA VAL A 219 13.15 18.76 24.64
C VAL A 219 13.56 20.08 25.29
N PRO A 220 12.69 21.10 25.32
CA PRO A 220 13.01 22.41 25.85
C PRO A 220 13.23 22.37 27.38
N ASP A 221 14.21 23.15 27.84
CA ASP A 221 14.38 23.44 29.26
C ASP A 221 13.67 24.78 29.59
N VAL A 222 12.52 24.65 30.23
CA VAL A 222 11.65 25.81 30.57
C VAL A 222 12.38 26.86 31.42
N GLN A 223 13.28 26.42 32.31
CA GLN A 223 14.01 27.33 33.19
C GLN A 223 15.05 28.13 32.38
N ARG A 224 15.76 27.48 31.44
CA ARG A 224 16.71 28.16 30.58
C ARG A 224 16.04 29.11 29.61
N LEU A 225 14.89 28.68 29.01
CA LEU A 225 14.08 29.56 28.17
C LEU A 225 13.67 30.83 28.93
N ALA A 226 13.12 30.67 30.14
CA ALA A 226 12.70 31.78 30.97
C ALA A 226 13.88 32.72 31.37
N ALA A 227 15.04 32.15 31.69
CA ALA A 227 16.24 32.91 32.03
C ALA A 227 16.77 33.74 30.83
N LEU A 228 16.52 33.30 29.62
CA LEU A 228 16.90 33.98 28.38
C LEU A 228 15.74 34.76 27.76
N GLU A 229 14.60 34.90 28.46
CA GLU A 229 13.38 35.59 28.02
C GLU A 229 12.89 35.06 26.65
N LEU A 230 12.95 33.76 26.45
CA LEU A 230 12.49 33.06 25.25
C LEU A 230 11.20 32.28 25.54
N SER A 231 10.29 32.29 24.58
CA SER A 231 9.05 31.52 24.62
C SER A 231 9.19 30.20 23.85
N MET A 232 8.24 29.29 24.03
CA MET A 232 8.10 28.09 23.23
C MET A 232 7.81 28.42 21.75
N THR A 233 7.10 29.51 21.49
CA THR A 233 6.80 30.00 20.15
C THR A 233 8.08 30.44 19.42
N ASP A 234 8.96 31.20 20.11
CA ASP A 234 10.25 31.62 19.53
C ASP A 234 11.09 30.42 19.12
N LEU A 235 11.07 29.35 19.94
CA LEU A 235 11.76 28.11 19.64
C LEU A 235 11.18 27.41 18.41
N ALA A 236 9.85 27.28 18.32
CA ALA A 236 9.18 26.64 17.19
C ALA A 236 9.44 27.42 15.88
N GLU A 237 9.28 28.74 15.90
CA GLU A 237 9.54 29.59 14.74
C GLU A 237 11.02 29.55 14.31
N ALA A 238 11.95 29.45 15.26
CA ALA A 238 13.36 29.32 14.92
C ALA A 238 13.66 28.00 14.23
N LEU A 239 13.06 26.91 14.67
CA LEU A 239 13.20 25.60 14.04
C LEU A 239 12.60 25.56 12.63
N GLU A 240 11.43 26.15 12.43
CA GLU A 240 10.80 26.25 11.10
C GLU A 240 11.64 27.07 10.12
N ARG A 241 12.18 28.20 10.56
CA ARG A 241 13.00 29.09 9.71
C ARG A 241 14.36 28.48 9.32
N ASN A 242 14.93 27.64 10.18
CA ASN A 242 16.28 27.11 9.99
C ASN A 242 16.33 25.73 9.33
N ASN A 243 15.20 25.17 8.90
CA ASN A 243 15.14 23.88 8.22
C ASN A 243 14.54 24.06 6.81
N THR A 244 15.13 24.94 6.01
CA THR A 244 14.66 25.26 4.67
C THR A 244 15.82 25.33 3.69
N ALA A 245 15.61 24.82 2.47
CA ALA A 245 16.51 25.06 1.35
C ALA A 245 15.91 26.14 0.45
N VAL A 246 16.62 27.25 0.27
CA VAL A 246 16.16 28.37 -0.56
C VAL A 246 17.14 28.61 -1.69
N GLY A 247 16.62 28.67 -2.93
CA GLY A 247 17.40 29.09 -4.09
C GLY A 247 17.58 30.61 -4.09
N GLY A 248 18.83 31.08 -4.08
CA GLY A 248 19.20 32.52 -4.12
C GLY A 248 19.33 33.09 -5.52
N GLY A 249 18.91 32.37 -6.57
CA GLY A 249 19.06 32.80 -7.97
C GLY A 249 20.43 32.51 -8.59
N VAL A 250 20.73 33.17 -9.67
CA VAL A 250 22.00 33.03 -10.42
C VAL A 250 22.73 34.37 -10.39
N VAL A 251 23.99 34.33 -9.97
CA VAL A 251 24.89 35.50 -10.05
C VAL A 251 25.80 35.33 -11.28
N GLU A 252 25.72 36.27 -12.21
CA GLU A 252 26.64 36.30 -13.34
C GLU A 252 27.97 36.92 -12.93
N ARG A 253 29.05 36.19 -13.14
CA ARG A 253 30.42 36.67 -12.92
C ARG A 253 31.33 36.19 -14.05
N ASN A 254 31.95 37.13 -14.75
CA ASN A 254 32.88 36.88 -15.87
C ASN A 254 32.29 35.99 -17.00
N GLY A 255 30.99 36.14 -17.30
CA GLY A 255 30.31 35.31 -18.31
C GLY A 255 29.90 33.93 -17.86
N GLU A 256 30.09 33.61 -16.59
CA GLU A 256 29.62 32.36 -15.98
C GLU A 256 28.44 32.62 -15.04
N GLY A 257 27.37 31.79 -15.16
CA GLY A 257 26.22 31.81 -14.26
C GLY A 257 26.45 30.91 -13.04
N LEU A 258 26.65 31.52 -11.87
CA LEU A 258 26.82 30.81 -10.62
C LEU A 258 25.46 30.71 -9.91
N ALA A 259 24.93 29.48 -9.75
CA ALA A 259 23.72 29.25 -8.98
C ALA A 259 24.02 29.39 -7.47
N VAL A 260 23.35 30.36 -6.83
CA VAL A 260 23.41 30.56 -5.38
C VAL A 260 22.27 29.80 -4.75
N ARG A 261 22.60 28.89 -3.81
CA ARG A 261 21.62 28.20 -3.01
C ARG A 261 22.03 28.22 -1.54
N SER A 262 21.06 28.35 -0.64
CA SER A 262 21.24 28.09 0.77
C SER A 262 20.82 26.65 1.02
N ASP A 263 21.72 25.81 1.48
CA ASP A 263 21.45 24.44 1.92
C ASP A 263 21.44 24.44 3.46
N ALA A 264 20.31 24.84 4.03
CA ALA A 264 20.10 24.91 5.47
C ALA A 264 19.23 23.74 6.00
N LEU A 265 19.15 22.62 5.22
CA LEU A 265 18.50 21.42 5.69
C LEU A 265 19.33 20.76 6.78
N ILE A 266 18.70 20.49 7.91
CA ILE A 266 19.31 19.84 9.06
C ILE A 266 19.45 18.34 8.77
N ARG A 267 20.67 17.82 8.85
CA ARG A 267 21.01 16.42 8.49
C ARG A 267 21.14 15.52 9.71
N ASP A 268 21.58 16.09 10.82
CA ASP A 268 21.81 15.35 12.06
C ASP A 268 21.48 16.16 13.32
N THR A 269 21.55 15.51 14.47
CA THR A 269 21.30 16.13 15.77
C THR A 269 22.35 17.18 16.15
N ALA A 270 23.57 17.07 15.63
CA ALA A 270 24.64 18.03 15.91
C ALA A 270 24.42 19.34 15.15
N GLU A 271 23.95 19.26 13.89
CA GLU A 271 23.52 20.43 13.12
C GLU A 271 22.29 21.09 13.76
N LEU A 272 21.29 20.27 14.15
CA LEU A 272 20.10 20.73 14.85
C LEU A 272 20.45 21.47 16.15
N SER A 273 21.37 20.94 16.95
CA SER A 273 21.82 21.56 18.19
C SER A 273 22.41 22.96 18.02
N ARG A 274 22.99 23.25 16.88
CA ARG A 274 23.63 24.54 16.53
C ARG A 274 22.68 25.56 15.94
N VAL A 275 21.42 25.23 15.73
CA VAL A 275 20.41 26.18 15.25
C VAL A 275 20.34 27.39 16.19
N VAL A 276 20.43 28.59 15.62
CA VAL A 276 20.31 29.83 16.36
C VAL A 276 18.83 30.14 16.62
N VAL A 277 18.44 30.09 17.90
CA VAL A 277 17.07 30.38 18.33
C VAL A 277 16.82 31.88 18.39
N ALA A 278 17.76 32.63 18.95
CA ALA A 278 17.68 34.09 19.08
C ALA A 278 19.08 34.71 19.10
N THR A 279 19.14 36.05 18.98
CA THR A 279 20.38 36.81 19.18
C THR A 279 20.12 37.86 20.20
N ARG A 280 20.91 37.91 21.31
CA ARG A 280 20.83 38.89 22.38
C ARG A 280 22.14 39.65 22.44
N SER A 281 22.06 40.97 22.36
CA SER A 281 23.25 41.83 22.41
C SER A 281 24.40 41.43 21.46
N GLY A 282 24.02 40.91 20.25
CA GLY A 282 25.00 40.44 19.26
C GLY A 282 25.54 39.01 19.49
N VAL A 283 25.13 38.33 20.59
CA VAL A 283 25.52 36.95 20.87
C VAL A 283 24.39 35.99 20.42
N PRO A 284 24.68 34.99 19.56
CA PRO A 284 23.70 34.01 19.19
C PRO A 284 23.43 33.03 20.36
N ILE A 285 22.17 32.71 20.57
CA ILE A 285 21.71 31.68 21.52
C ILE A 285 21.36 30.46 20.63
N THR A 286 22.08 29.36 20.87
CA THR A 286 21.88 28.12 20.12
C THR A 286 20.91 27.18 20.82
N LEU A 287 20.35 26.22 20.07
CA LEU A 287 19.34 25.30 20.55
C LEU A 287 19.82 24.44 21.72
N ASP A 288 21.09 24.00 21.72
CA ASP A 288 21.71 23.22 22.81
C ASP A 288 21.80 23.98 24.15
N GLN A 289 21.75 25.31 24.14
CA GLN A 289 21.74 26.12 25.34
C GLN A 289 20.36 26.15 26.02
N VAL A 290 19.27 25.91 25.28
CA VAL A 290 17.88 26.03 25.74
C VAL A 290 17.07 24.72 25.65
N ALA A 291 17.60 23.70 24.98
CA ALA A 291 16.93 22.41 24.81
C ALA A 291 17.93 21.27 24.74
N THR A 292 17.46 20.06 25.01
CA THR A 292 18.19 18.82 24.74
C THR A 292 17.73 18.27 23.41
N VAL A 293 18.67 18.05 22.50
CA VAL A 293 18.41 17.46 21.16
C VAL A 293 18.84 16.00 21.15
N ARG A 294 17.96 15.14 20.74
CA ARG A 294 18.27 13.70 20.60
C ARG A 294 17.43 13.05 19.52
N THR A 295 17.89 11.91 19.00
CA THR A 295 17.03 11.02 18.24
C THR A 295 15.96 10.45 19.15
N GLY A 296 14.72 10.40 18.69
CA GLY A 296 13.58 9.89 19.42
C GLY A 296 12.61 9.15 18.51
N GLN A 297 11.52 8.77 19.11
CA GLN A 297 10.49 7.95 18.48
C GLN A 297 9.17 8.72 18.50
N ALA A 298 8.47 8.71 17.38
CA ALA A 298 7.11 9.25 17.31
C ALA A 298 6.16 8.40 18.14
N VAL A 299 5.11 9.02 18.67
CA VAL A 299 4.01 8.28 19.30
C VAL A 299 3.37 7.37 18.25
N ARG A 300 3.32 6.07 18.53
CA ARG A 300 2.73 5.09 17.63
C ARG A 300 1.24 4.89 17.92
N MET A 301 0.49 4.63 16.87
CA MET A 301 -0.96 4.35 16.93
C MET A 301 -1.27 2.85 16.96
N GLY A 302 -0.29 1.99 16.70
CA GLY A 302 -0.45 0.54 16.66
C GLY A 302 0.88 -0.19 16.75
N SER A 303 0.82 -1.47 17.05
CA SER A 303 1.95 -2.39 17.09
C SER A 303 1.60 -3.70 16.41
N ALA A 304 2.62 -4.41 15.96
CA ALA A 304 2.49 -5.77 15.45
C ALA A 304 3.52 -6.67 16.14
N SER A 305 3.15 -7.92 16.37
CA SER A 305 4.05 -8.91 16.97
C SER A 305 3.89 -10.26 16.29
N GLU A 306 5.00 -10.98 16.21
CA GLU A 306 5.07 -12.35 15.71
C GLU A 306 5.85 -13.20 16.70
N ALA A 307 5.26 -14.32 17.14
CA ALA A 307 5.87 -15.23 18.13
C ALA A 307 6.39 -14.50 19.41
N GLY A 308 5.68 -13.45 19.86
CA GLY A 308 6.05 -12.70 21.06
C GLY A 308 7.12 -11.61 20.86
N THR A 309 7.64 -11.46 19.63
CA THR A 309 8.60 -10.40 19.27
C THR A 309 7.90 -9.29 18.47
N GLU A 310 8.27 -8.05 18.72
CA GLU A 310 7.73 -6.92 17.95
C GLU A 310 8.31 -6.94 16.53
N VAL A 311 7.42 -6.75 15.54
CA VAL A 311 7.75 -6.73 14.12
C VAL A 311 7.10 -5.53 13.44
N VAL A 312 7.56 -5.19 12.25
CA VAL A 312 6.87 -4.26 11.35
C VAL A 312 6.16 -5.07 10.29
N VAL A 313 4.85 -4.84 10.15
CA VAL A 313 4.05 -5.47 9.09
C VAL A 313 3.88 -4.48 7.96
N GLY A 314 4.26 -4.88 6.75
CA GLY A 314 3.96 -4.17 5.53
C GLY A 314 2.80 -4.83 4.79
N THR A 315 1.97 -4.04 4.12
CA THR A 315 0.81 -4.48 3.34
C THR A 315 0.82 -3.83 1.97
N ALA A 316 0.81 -4.65 0.91
CA ALA A 316 0.63 -4.17 -0.45
C ALA A 316 -0.86 -4.12 -0.79
N ILE A 317 -1.30 -2.96 -1.24
CA ILE A 317 -2.69 -2.68 -1.61
C ILE A 317 -2.79 -2.63 -3.13
N MET A 318 -3.62 -3.48 -3.69
CA MET A 318 -3.87 -3.56 -5.12
C MET A 318 -4.80 -2.45 -5.59
N ARG A 319 -4.53 -1.95 -6.80
CA ARG A 319 -5.43 -0.99 -7.47
C ARG A 319 -6.71 -1.69 -7.93
N ILE A 320 -7.83 -0.99 -7.81
CA ILE A 320 -9.13 -1.47 -8.29
C ILE A 320 -9.05 -1.94 -9.76
N GLY A 321 -9.70 -3.04 -10.08
CA GLY A 321 -9.75 -3.61 -11.44
C GLY A 321 -8.49 -4.37 -11.88
N GLN A 322 -7.49 -4.52 -11.02
CA GLN A 322 -6.30 -5.34 -11.30
C GLN A 322 -6.54 -6.81 -10.92
N ASN A 323 -5.68 -7.70 -11.44
CA ASN A 323 -5.71 -9.11 -11.09
C ASN A 323 -4.89 -9.36 -9.82
N SER A 324 -5.55 -9.79 -8.72
CA SER A 324 -4.92 -9.98 -7.42
C SER A 324 -3.76 -10.98 -7.45
N ARG A 325 -3.89 -12.05 -8.23
CA ARG A 325 -2.84 -13.06 -8.40
C ARG A 325 -1.59 -12.47 -9.06
N SER A 326 -1.77 -11.70 -10.15
CA SER A 326 -0.65 -11.10 -10.89
C SER A 326 0.08 -10.07 -10.03
N VAL A 327 -0.67 -9.23 -9.31
CA VAL A 327 -0.10 -8.19 -8.44
C VAL A 327 0.61 -8.84 -7.25
N ALA A 328 -0.01 -9.82 -6.59
CA ALA A 328 0.61 -10.51 -5.47
C ALA A 328 1.89 -11.26 -5.85
N THR A 329 1.91 -11.91 -7.04
CA THR A 329 3.13 -12.56 -7.57
C THR A 329 4.22 -11.52 -7.83
N ALA A 330 3.90 -10.41 -8.51
CA ALA A 330 4.89 -9.36 -8.79
C ALA A 330 5.43 -8.69 -7.50
N VAL A 331 4.59 -8.56 -6.46
CA VAL A 331 5.02 -8.09 -5.14
C VAL A 331 5.94 -9.11 -4.48
N ALA A 332 5.62 -10.41 -4.54
CA ALA A 332 6.46 -11.48 -3.98
C ALA A 332 7.86 -11.49 -4.63
N ASP A 333 7.93 -11.49 -5.96
CA ASP A 333 9.19 -11.47 -6.73
C ASP A 333 10.02 -10.21 -6.39
N ARG A 334 9.33 -9.07 -6.22
CA ARG A 334 10.00 -7.83 -5.86
C ARG A 334 10.52 -7.85 -4.43
N LEU A 335 9.76 -8.42 -3.48
CA LEU A 335 10.18 -8.58 -2.09
C LEU A 335 11.39 -9.51 -1.96
N GLU A 336 11.46 -10.59 -2.75
CA GLU A 336 12.64 -11.46 -2.79
C GLU A 336 13.89 -10.67 -3.20
N THR A 337 13.80 -9.88 -4.28
CA THR A 337 14.89 -9.00 -4.72
C THR A 337 15.28 -7.95 -3.66
N ILE A 338 14.29 -7.36 -2.97
CA ILE A 338 14.52 -6.38 -1.90
C ILE A 338 15.21 -7.06 -0.73
N ASN A 339 14.76 -8.24 -0.32
CA ASN A 339 15.30 -8.98 0.81
C ASN A 339 16.79 -9.25 0.67
N ASP A 340 17.28 -9.49 -0.55
CA ASP A 340 18.72 -9.68 -0.83
C ASP A 340 19.55 -8.39 -0.66
N SER A 341 18.88 -7.23 -0.76
CA SER A 341 19.52 -5.91 -0.63
C SER A 341 19.39 -5.29 0.77
N LEU A 342 18.68 -5.94 1.68
CA LEU A 342 18.48 -5.43 3.04
C LEU A 342 19.77 -5.54 3.86
N PRO A 343 19.87 -4.72 4.93
CA PRO A 343 20.94 -4.84 5.92
C PRO A 343 21.06 -6.26 6.47
N PRO A 344 22.26 -6.68 6.89
CA PRO A 344 22.48 -8.02 7.47
C PRO A 344 21.48 -8.32 8.59
N ASP A 345 20.99 -9.55 8.64
CA ASP A 345 20.00 -10.03 9.63
C ASP A 345 18.66 -9.28 9.67
N VAL A 346 18.41 -8.36 8.75
CA VAL A 346 17.05 -7.85 8.50
C VAL A 346 16.42 -8.71 7.43
N VAL A 347 15.29 -9.34 7.75
CA VAL A 347 14.59 -10.27 6.86
C VAL A 347 13.14 -9.86 6.66
N ILE A 348 12.67 -10.13 5.44
CA ILE A 348 11.26 -10.01 5.07
C ILE A 348 10.67 -11.41 4.95
N GLU A 349 9.58 -11.66 5.67
CA GLU A 349 8.86 -12.93 5.58
C GLU A 349 7.39 -12.71 5.24
N PRO A 350 6.83 -13.48 4.27
CA PRO A 350 5.44 -13.36 3.89
C PRO A 350 4.51 -13.93 4.96
N VAL A 351 3.50 -13.15 5.35
CA VAL A 351 2.45 -13.55 6.31
C VAL A 351 1.16 -13.87 5.59
N LEU A 352 0.76 -13.01 4.65
CA LEU A 352 -0.41 -13.22 3.80
C LEU A 352 0.03 -13.19 2.34
N ASP A 353 -0.29 -14.27 1.63
CA ASP A 353 -0.10 -14.39 0.19
C ASP A 353 -1.42 -14.84 -0.43
N ARG A 354 -2.10 -13.91 -1.09
CA ARG A 354 -3.39 -14.17 -1.73
C ARG A 354 -3.29 -15.16 -2.88
N THR A 355 -2.10 -15.29 -3.50
CA THR A 355 -1.88 -16.27 -4.58
C THR A 355 -2.09 -17.70 -4.11
N LYS A 356 -1.74 -18.01 -2.86
CA LYS A 356 -1.96 -19.35 -2.26
C LYS A 356 -3.43 -19.70 -2.20
N LEU A 357 -4.27 -18.73 -1.79
CA LEU A 357 -5.72 -18.92 -1.72
C LEU A 357 -6.31 -19.12 -3.12
N VAL A 358 -5.97 -18.24 -4.07
CA VAL A 358 -6.44 -18.31 -5.45
C VAL A 358 -6.01 -19.64 -6.10
N ASN A 359 -4.75 -20.04 -5.96
CA ASN A 359 -4.24 -21.29 -6.50
C ASN A 359 -4.93 -22.50 -5.92
N SER A 360 -5.19 -22.52 -4.60
CA SER A 360 -5.95 -23.60 -3.95
C SER A 360 -7.38 -23.69 -4.46
N THR A 361 -8.03 -22.55 -4.68
CA THR A 361 -9.38 -22.49 -5.25
C THR A 361 -9.39 -23.03 -6.67
N ILE A 362 -8.48 -22.56 -7.55
CA ILE A 362 -8.34 -23.04 -8.94
C ILE A 362 -8.11 -24.57 -8.95
N TRP A 363 -7.23 -25.07 -8.10
CA TRP A 363 -6.93 -26.50 -8.03
C TRP A 363 -8.15 -27.32 -7.60
N THR A 364 -8.87 -26.86 -6.58
CA THR A 364 -10.07 -27.51 -6.05
C THR A 364 -11.18 -27.55 -7.09
N VAL A 365 -11.45 -26.41 -7.75
CA VAL A 365 -12.44 -26.32 -8.83
C VAL A 365 -12.03 -27.20 -10.01
N GLY A 366 -10.78 -27.12 -10.46
CA GLY A 366 -10.26 -27.95 -11.55
C GLY A 366 -10.38 -29.45 -11.26
N LYS A 367 -10.04 -29.87 -10.03
CA LYS A 367 -10.21 -31.25 -9.57
C LYS A 367 -11.67 -31.70 -9.62
N ASN A 368 -12.57 -30.93 -9.00
CA ASN A 368 -14.00 -31.27 -8.95
C ASN A 368 -14.63 -31.31 -10.35
N LEU A 369 -14.26 -30.40 -11.23
CA LEU A 369 -14.71 -30.42 -12.63
C LEU A 369 -14.21 -31.64 -13.37
N THR A 370 -12.94 -32.02 -13.20
CA THR A 370 -12.36 -33.22 -13.84
C THR A 370 -13.04 -34.49 -13.35
N GLU A 371 -13.26 -34.60 -12.02
CA GLU A 371 -13.97 -35.75 -11.41
C GLU A 371 -15.42 -35.83 -11.92
N GLY A 372 -16.12 -34.68 -11.96
CA GLY A 372 -17.48 -34.60 -12.49
C GLY A 372 -17.57 -34.94 -13.98
N ALA A 373 -16.64 -34.44 -14.80
CA ALA A 373 -16.58 -34.74 -16.22
C ALA A 373 -16.30 -36.23 -16.47
N LEU A 374 -15.38 -36.84 -15.70
CA LEU A 374 -15.07 -38.25 -15.80
C LEU A 374 -16.30 -39.12 -15.43
N LEU A 375 -17.01 -38.76 -14.37
CA LEU A 375 -18.25 -39.46 -13.98
C LEU A 375 -19.31 -39.37 -15.09
N VAL A 376 -19.51 -38.19 -15.68
CA VAL A 376 -20.44 -37.98 -16.80
C VAL A 376 -20.02 -38.82 -18.01
N ILE A 377 -18.73 -38.90 -18.35
CA ILE A 377 -18.23 -39.73 -19.44
C ILE A 377 -18.54 -41.22 -19.19
N VAL A 378 -18.28 -41.69 -17.97
CA VAL A 378 -18.58 -43.10 -17.57
C VAL A 378 -20.08 -43.42 -17.70
N VAL A 379 -20.94 -42.55 -17.16
CA VAL A 379 -22.40 -42.72 -17.25
C VAL A 379 -22.88 -42.70 -18.69
N LEU A 380 -22.41 -41.72 -19.49
CA LEU A 380 -22.77 -41.66 -20.92
C LEU A 380 -22.28 -42.89 -21.71
N PHE A 381 -21.10 -43.39 -21.37
CA PHE A 381 -20.57 -44.61 -22.03
C PHE A 381 -21.44 -45.83 -21.67
N LEU A 382 -21.84 -45.99 -20.43
CA LEU A 382 -22.70 -47.06 -19.98
C LEU A 382 -24.10 -47.01 -20.62
N LEU A 383 -24.67 -45.80 -20.79
CA LEU A 383 -26.01 -45.60 -21.32
C LEU A 383 -26.06 -45.70 -22.85
N LEU A 384 -25.06 -45.11 -23.53
CA LEU A 384 -25.04 -45.06 -25.00
C LEU A 384 -24.40 -46.29 -25.68
N GLY A 385 -23.60 -47.04 -24.93
CA GLY A 385 -22.87 -48.20 -25.47
C GLY A 385 -21.88 -47.89 -26.61
N ASN A 386 -21.64 -46.59 -26.82
CA ASN A 386 -20.79 -46.09 -27.95
C ASN A 386 -19.82 -45.02 -27.44
N PHE A 387 -18.53 -45.38 -27.38
CA PHE A 387 -17.47 -44.50 -26.86
C PHE A 387 -17.35 -43.17 -27.64
N ARG A 388 -17.54 -43.22 -28.97
CA ARG A 388 -17.44 -42.00 -29.81
C ARG A 388 -18.55 -40.99 -29.51
N ALA A 389 -19.78 -41.47 -29.32
CA ALA A 389 -20.91 -40.64 -28.97
C ALA A 389 -20.76 -40.06 -27.55
N ALA A 390 -20.30 -40.85 -26.58
CA ALA A 390 -20.03 -40.42 -25.23
C ALA A 390 -18.93 -39.36 -25.16
N LEU A 391 -17.84 -39.51 -25.92
CA LEU A 391 -16.73 -38.54 -25.99
C LEU A 391 -17.18 -37.21 -26.59
N ILE A 392 -17.96 -37.24 -27.68
CA ILE A 392 -18.49 -36.03 -28.32
C ILE A 392 -19.39 -35.26 -27.33
N ALA A 393 -20.29 -35.97 -26.66
CA ALA A 393 -21.18 -35.37 -25.67
C ALA A 393 -20.40 -34.77 -24.49
N ALA A 394 -19.36 -35.46 -24.02
CA ALA A 394 -18.53 -35.00 -22.92
C ALA A 394 -17.67 -33.77 -23.27
N LEU A 395 -17.20 -33.66 -24.52
CA LEU A 395 -16.43 -32.49 -24.99
C LEU A 395 -17.25 -31.19 -25.03
N VAL A 396 -18.58 -31.27 -25.05
CA VAL A 396 -19.43 -30.07 -24.98
C VAL A 396 -19.23 -29.31 -23.67
N ILE A 397 -19.01 -30.01 -22.54
CA ILE A 397 -18.85 -29.38 -21.23
C ILE A 397 -17.61 -28.43 -21.20
N PRO A 398 -16.39 -28.88 -21.49
CA PRO A 398 -15.23 -27.99 -21.45
C PRO A 398 -15.32 -26.87 -22.50
N ILE A 399 -15.92 -27.10 -23.66
CA ILE A 399 -16.08 -26.09 -24.71
C ILE A 399 -17.06 -25.00 -24.26
N THR A 400 -18.18 -25.35 -23.66
CA THR A 400 -19.13 -24.37 -23.13
C THR A 400 -18.52 -23.56 -21.98
N MET A 401 -17.71 -24.16 -21.13
CA MET A 401 -16.98 -23.44 -20.06
C MET A 401 -15.99 -22.42 -20.65
N LEU A 402 -15.24 -22.81 -21.68
CA LEU A 402 -14.33 -21.89 -22.38
C LEU A 402 -15.08 -20.72 -23.03
N LEU A 403 -16.23 -20.97 -23.62
CA LEU A 403 -17.09 -19.93 -24.20
C LEU A 403 -17.67 -19.01 -23.12
N THR A 404 -18.05 -19.56 -21.96
CA THR A 404 -18.50 -18.78 -20.82
C THR A 404 -17.40 -17.83 -20.34
N SER A 405 -16.14 -18.31 -20.25
CA SER A 405 -15.00 -17.47 -19.90
C SER A 405 -14.80 -16.29 -20.86
N PHE A 406 -15.05 -16.48 -22.14
CA PHE A 406 -15.05 -15.39 -23.12
C PHE A 406 -16.18 -14.38 -22.87
N GLY A 407 -17.39 -14.88 -22.56
CA GLY A 407 -18.52 -14.02 -22.18
C GLY A 407 -18.25 -13.18 -20.94
N MET A 408 -17.67 -13.79 -19.88
CA MET A 408 -17.30 -13.12 -18.63
C MET A 408 -16.24 -12.04 -18.88
N LEU A 409 -15.18 -12.35 -19.66
CA LEU A 409 -14.15 -11.38 -20.00
C LEU A 409 -14.72 -10.15 -20.74
N ARG A 410 -15.70 -10.38 -21.65
CA ARG A 410 -16.38 -9.30 -22.39
C ARG A 410 -17.31 -8.47 -21.50
N ALA A 411 -17.92 -9.10 -20.52
CA ALA A 411 -18.80 -8.45 -19.54
C ALA A 411 -18.04 -7.76 -18.40
N GLY A 412 -16.71 -7.90 -18.32
CA GLY A 412 -15.90 -7.33 -17.24
C GLY A 412 -16.11 -8.03 -15.88
N VAL A 413 -16.59 -9.26 -15.89
CA VAL A 413 -16.86 -10.04 -14.68
C VAL A 413 -15.66 -10.95 -14.40
N SER A 414 -15.18 -10.94 -13.14
CA SER A 414 -14.16 -11.88 -12.64
C SER A 414 -14.71 -13.29 -12.46
N ALA A 415 -13.84 -14.31 -12.55
CA ALA A 415 -14.20 -15.71 -12.31
C ALA A 415 -13.90 -16.14 -10.89
#